data_191163843e9d5f0669d73e162e7897e3
#
_entry.id   191163843e9d5f0669d73e162e7897e3
#
_cell.length_a   1.000
_cell.length_b   1.000
_cell.length_c   1.000
_cell.angle_alpha   90.00
_cell.angle_beta   90.00
_cell.angle_gamma   90.00
#
_symmetry.space_group_name_H-M   'P 1'
#
loop_
_entity.id
_entity.type
_entity.pdbx_description
1 polymer ?
#
loop_
_entity_poly.entity_id
_entity_poly.type
_entity_poly.pdbx_seq_one_letter_code
_entity_poly.pdbx_strand_id
1 'polypeptide(L)'
;GTTIDEMPLERYMGPGLLVDLRGKVLDNEPVTLDVLKPFDLKPERIRDKIIVLYTGWVEQAFGTERAYVDNPYMAIEVAEYFVGAKVRAIAVDFTVDKLPPGQPPQDGDCPIHRIVLPENIPLIENLTNLDKLVGREFELFALPIKIHQGDGAAARAVARVL
;
A
#
# COMPACT_ATOMS: atom_id res chain seq x y z
N GLY A 1 16.67 5.88 -6.13
CA GLY A 1 16.05 4.57 -6.03
C GLY A 1 16.00 3.87 -7.37
N THR A 2 15.62 2.61 -7.39
CA THR A 2 15.44 1.81 -8.61
C THR A 2 14.22 2.34 -9.38
N THR A 3 14.37 2.58 -10.67
CA THR A 3 13.27 3.03 -11.52
C THR A 3 12.31 1.89 -11.84
N ILE A 4 11.08 2.22 -12.26
CA ILE A 4 10.03 1.20 -12.45
C ILE A 4 10.34 0.23 -13.59
N ASP A 5 11.16 0.64 -14.56
CA ASP A 5 11.62 -0.20 -15.69
C ASP A 5 12.78 -1.15 -15.31
N GLU A 6 13.47 -0.87 -14.19
CA GLU A 6 14.57 -1.66 -13.67
C GLU A 6 14.15 -2.54 -12.47
N MET A 7 13.02 -2.23 -11.82
CA MET A 7 12.53 -2.99 -10.68
C MET A 7 12.16 -4.42 -11.09
N PRO A 8 12.65 -5.46 -10.41
CA PRO A 8 12.30 -6.85 -10.70
C PRO A 8 10.78 -7.09 -10.61
N LEU A 9 10.20 -7.77 -11.62
CA LEU A 9 8.77 -8.01 -11.70
C LEU A 9 8.23 -8.83 -10.50
N GLU A 10 9.06 -9.66 -9.92
CA GLU A 10 8.75 -10.47 -8.72
C GLU A 10 8.36 -9.60 -7.52
N ARG A 11 8.75 -8.32 -7.51
CA ARG A 11 8.34 -7.39 -6.45
C ARG A 11 6.87 -7.02 -6.56
N TYR A 12 6.29 -7.05 -7.75
CA TYR A 12 4.91 -6.67 -8.01
C TYR A 12 3.93 -7.84 -8.02
N MET A 13 4.40 -9.07 -7.75
CA MET A 13 3.56 -10.25 -7.76
C MET A 13 3.96 -11.26 -6.70
N GLY A 14 3.00 -12.00 -6.16
CA GLY A 14 3.24 -13.08 -5.21
C GLY A 14 2.19 -13.20 -4.12
N PRO A 15 2.48 -13.98 -3.07
CA PRO A 15 1.53 -14.26 -2.00
C PRO A 15 1.12 -12.97 -1.29
N GLY A 16 -0.18 -12.74 -1.21
CA GLY A 16 -0.78 -11.62 -0.51
C GLY A 16 -1.22 -11.98 0.91
N LEU A 17 -1.23 -10.99 1.79
CA LEU A 17 -1.86 -11.07 3.10
C LEU A 17 -2.70 -9.81 3.30
N LEU A 18 -4.04 -10.00 3.34
CA LEU A 18 -4.96 -8.90 3.54
C LEU A 18 -5.24 -8.68 5.02
N VAL A 19 -5.14 -7.42 5.42
CA VAL A 19 -5.49 -6.90 6.75
C VAL A 19 -6.75 -6.05 6.60
N ASP A 20 -7.88 -6.55 7.09
CA ASP A 20 -9.17 -5.84 7.02
C ASP A 20 -9.25 -4.79 8.14
N LEU A 21 -9.09 -3.55 7.75
CA LEU A 21 -9.10 -2.37 8.63
C LEU A 21 -10.42 -1.60 8.57
N ARG A 22 -11.43 -2.10 7.89
CA ARG A 22 -12.73 -1.42 7.80
C ARG A 22 -13.32 -1.17 9.18
N GLY A 23 -13.73 0.07 9.43
CA GLY A 23 -14.25 0.52 10.71
C GLY A 23 -13.21 0.58 11.84
N LYS A 24 -11.92 0.43 11.56
CA LYS A 24 -10.82 0.53 12.53
C LYS A 24 -9.96 1.78 12.37
N VAL A 25 -10.03 2.42 11.22
CA VAL A 25 -9.36 3.68 10.89
C VAL A 25 -10.44 4.65 10.43
N LEU A 26 -10.41 5.85 10.97
CA LEU A 26 -11.32 6.91 10.56
C LEU A 26 -10.74 7.72 9.38
N ASP A 27 -11.61 8.52 8.76
CA ASP A 27 -11.22 9.45 7.74
C ASP A 27 -10.10 10.37 8.26
N ASN A 28 -9.09 10.62 7.43
CA ASN A 28 -7.97 11.50 7.76
C ASN A 28 -7.13 11.07 8.99
N GLU A 29 -7.22 9.81 9.41
CA GLU A 29 -6.47 9.24 10.53
C GLU A 29 -5.37 8.28 10.06
N PRO A 30 -4.28 8.13 10.82
CA PRO A 30 -3.20 7.23 10.46
C PRO A 30 -3.53 5.76 10.74
N VAL A 31 -3.10 4.89 9.85
CA VAL A 31 -2.92 3.47 10.15
C VAL A 31 -1.66 3.35 11.02
N THR A 32 -1.82 3.04 12.30
CA THR A 32 -0.72 2.93 13.28
C THR A 32 -0.41 1.48 13.60
N LEU A 33 0.72 1.21 14.28
CA LEU A 33 1.02 -0.13 14.80
C LEU A 33 -0.03 -0.59 15.82
N ASP A 34 -0.63 0.32 16.59
CA ASP A 34 -1.70 -0.01 17.54
C ASP A 34 -2.96 -0.55 16.83
N VAL A 35 -3.32 0.05 15.70
CA VAL A 35 -4.42 -0.44 14.84
C VAL A 35 -4.10 -1.84 14.29
N LEU A 36 -2.83 -2.11 14.02
CA LEU A 36 -2.37 -3.39 13.45
C LEU A 36 -2.15 -4.50 14.49
N LYS A 37 -2.06 -4.19 15.78
CA LYS A 37 -1.82 -5.17 16.87
C LYS A 37 -2.75 -6.40 16.88
N PRO A 38 -4.05 -6.28 16.59
CA PRO A 38 -4.95 -7.44 16.59
C PRO A 38 -4.66 -8.46 15.50
N PHE A 39 -3.86 -8.09 14.51
CA PHE A 39 -3.53 -8.93 13.37
C PHE A 39 -2.17 -9.60 13.59
N ASP A 40 -2.07 -10.87 13.23
CA ASP A 40 -0.81 -11.61 13.38
C ASP A 40 0.16 -11.22 12.25
N LEU A 41 0.84 -10.07 12.40
CA LEU A 41 1.79 -9.50 11.44
C LEU A 41 3.26 -9.69 11.88
N LYS A 42 3.58 -10.78 12.57
CA LYS A 42 4.96 -11.09 12.96
C LYS A 42 5.89 -11.11 11.74
N PRO A 43 7.15 -10.66 11.86
CA PRO A 43 8.07 -10.56 10.74
C PRO A 43 8.23 -11.86 9.95
N GLU A 44 8.27 -13.02 10.62
CA GLU A 44 8.37 -14.34 9.98
C GLU A 44 7.15 -14.70 9.12
N ARG A 45 5.98 -14.18 9.47
CA ARG A 45 4.73 -14.42 8.74
C ARG A 45 4.57 -13.53 7.52
N ILE A 46 5.05 -12.27 7.62
CA ILE A 46 4.84 -11.25 6.59
C ILE A 46 6.03 -11.09 5.64
N ARG A 47 7.18 -11.65 6.00
CA ARG A 47 8.37 -11.62 5.14
C ARG A 47 8.05 -12.13 3.74
N ASP A 48 8.52 -11.39 2.75
CA ASP A 48 8.39 -11.69 1.32
C ASP A 48 6.93 -11.86 0.83
N LYS A 49 5.99 -11.25 1.55
CA LYS A 49 4.59 -11.16 1.13
C LYS A 49 4.21 -9.74 0.73
N ILE A 50 3.19 -9.63 -0.09
CA ILE A 50 2.52 -8.37 -0.38
C ILE A 50 1.49 -8.14 0.72
N ILE A 51 1.70 -7.09 1.55
CA ILE A 51 0.77 -6.74 2.62
C ILE A 51 -0.28 -5.80 2.06
N VAL A 52 -1.54 -6.23 2.14
CA VAL A 52 -2.69 -5.47 1.62
C VAL A 52 -3.46 -4.88 2.80
N LEU A 53 -3.41 -3.56 2.99
CA LEU A 53 -4.20 -2.85 3.99
C LEU A 53 -5.50 -2.39 3.35
N TYR A 54 -6.63 -2.84 3.89
CA TYR A 54 -7.95 -2.58 3.34
C TYR A 54 -8.80 -1.79 4.32
N THR A 55 -9.08 -0.53 4.03
CA THR A 55 -9.90 0.37 4.86
C THR A 55 -11.33 0.54 4.34
N GLY A 56 -11.60 0.21 3.08
CA GLY A 56 -12.86 0.50 2.39
C GLY A 56 -12.90 1.93 1.85
N TRP A 57 -11.77 2.65 1.82
CA TRP A 57 -11.73 4.05 1.45
C TRP A 57 -12.06 4.30 -0.03
N VAL A 58 -11.45 3.54 -0.94
CA VAL A 58 -11.69 3.73 -2.38
C VAL A 58 -13.17 3.52 -2.71
N GLU A 59 -13.83 2.51 -2.13
CA GLU A 59 -15.25 2.27 -2.37
C GLU A 59 -16.15 3.42 -1.87
N GLN A 60 -15.72 4.17 -0.85
CA GLN A 60 -16.49 5.26 -0.26
C GLN A 60 -16.21 6.61 -0.92
N ALA A 61 -14.97 6.88 -1.32
CA ALA A 61 -14.51 8.21 -1.66
C ALA A 61 -14.10 8.39 -3.12
N PHE A 62 -13.86 7.31 -3.89
CA PHE A 62 -13.39 7.44 -5.27
C PHE A 62 -14.37 8.25 -6.14
N GLY A 63 -13.83 9.20 -6.90
CA GLY A 63 -14.61 10.11 -7.74
C GLY A 63 -15.24 11.28 -6.99
N THR A 64 -14.95 11.45 -5.70
CA THR A 64 -15.36 12.61 -4.90
C THR A 64 -14.18 13.51 -4.59
N GLU A 65 -14.45 14.75 -4.17
CA GLU A 65 -13.41 15.69 -3.71
C GLU A 65 -12.67 15.20 -2.46
N ARG A 66 -13.28 14.30 -1.69
CA ARG A 66 -12.71 13.72 -0.47
C ARG A 66 -11.58 12.73 -0.72
N ALA A 67 -11.51 12.13 -1.90
CA ALA A 67 -10.67 10.97 -2.19
C ALA A 67 -9.19 11.15 -1.79
N TYR A 68 -8.64 12.36 -1.95
CA TYR A 68 -7.25 12.69 -1.65
C TYR A 68 -7.08 13.75 -0.54
N VAL A 69 -8.18 14.18 0.08
CA VAL A 69 -8.16 15.19 1.16
C VAL A 69 -8.37 14.55 2.51
N ASP A 70 -9.35 13.64 2.58
CA ASP A 70 -9.76 12.99 3.83
C ASP A 70 -9.29 11.53 3.92
N ASN A 71 -8.42 11.07 3.02
CA ASN A 71 -7.98 9.67 3.01
C ASN A 71 -7.25 9.29 4.30
N PRO A 72 -7.43 8.06 4.78
CA PRO A 72 -6.51 7.46 5.73
C PRO A 72 -5.07 7.51 5.17
N TYR A 73 -4.09 7.46 6.03
CA TYR A 73 -2.68 7.45 5.61
C TYR A 73 -1.86 6.49 6.49
N MET A 74 -0.65 6.18 6.10
CA MET A 74 0.21 5.27 6.87
C MET A 74 1.05 6.07 7.87
N ALA A 75 1.13 5.61 9.13
CA ALA A 75 2.08 6.14 10.08
C ALA A 75 3.52 5.68 9.75
N ILE A 76 4.50 6.53 10.05
CA ILE A 76 5.93 6.26 9.77
C ILE A 76 6.39 4.94 10.38
N GLU A 77 6.01 4.68 11.63
CA GLU A 77 6.37 3.44 12.33
C GLU A 77 5.88 2.16 11.64
N VAL A 78 4.77 2.24 10.90
CA VAL A 78 4.24 1.09 10.13
C VAL A 78 5.12 0.83 8.90
N ALA A 79 5.53 1.89 8.20
CA ALA A 79 6.45 1.77 7.07
C ALA A 79 7.81 1.19 7.52
N GLU A 80 8.37 1.71 8.61
CA GLU A 80 9.62 1.20 9.19
C GLU A 80 9.50 -0.26 9.62
N TYR A 81 8.36 -0.64 10.21
CA TYR A 81 8.10 -2.02 10.61
C TYR A 81 8.07 -2.96 9.40
N PHE A 82 7.37 -2.60 8.33
CA PHE A 82 7.28 -3.41 7.11
C PHE A 82 8.62 -3.52 6.39
N VAL A 83 9.39 -2.45 6.36
CA VAL A 83 10.79 -2.46 5.85
C VAL A 83 11.64 -3.43 6.68
N GLY A 84 11.63 -3.31 8.00
CA GLY A 84 12.37 -4.20 8.91
C GLY A 84 11.98 -5.67 8.77
N ALA A 85 10.70 -5.95 8.55
CA ALA A 85 10.17 -7.29 8.30
C ALA A 85 10.49 -7.82 6.89
N LYS A 86 11.00 -6.98 5.98
CA LYS A 86 11.35 -7.31 4.59
C LYS A 86 10.14 -7.84 3.82
N VAL A 87 9.04 -7.10 3.85
CA VAL A 87 7.88 -7.40 3.02
C VAL A 87 8.23 -7.27 1.54
N ARG A 88 7.48 -7.92 0.65
CA ARG A 88 7.71 -7.85 -0.78
C ARG A 88 7.25 -6.55 -1.40
N ALA A 89 6.03 -6.14 -1.05
CA ALA A 89 5.40 -4.89 -1.45
C ALA A 89 4.35 -4.49 -0.40
N ILE A 90 3.95 -3.23 -0.42
CA ILE A 90 2.82 -2.72 0.38
C ILE A 90 1.73 -2.29 -0.59
N ALA A 91 0.52 -2.78 -0.38
CA ALA A 91 -0.65 -2.49 -1.19
C ALA A 91 -1.77 -1.93 -0.32
N VAL A 92 -2.45 -0.89 -0.79
CA VAL A 92 -3.47 -0.19 -0.01
C VAL A 92 -4.62 0.29 -0.89
N ASP A 93 -5.78 0.55 -0.30
CA ASP A 93 -6.94 1.16 -0.97
C ASP A 93 -7.04 2.69 -0.74
N PHE A 94 -5.93 3.32 -0.37
CA PHE A 94 -5.82 4.76 -0.14
C PHE A 94 -4.46 5.27 -0.67
N THR A 95 -4.09 6.54 -0.43
CA THR A 95 -2.74 7.03 -0.66
C THR A 95 -1.94 6.99 0.64
N VAL A 96 -0.72 6.42 0.61
CA VAL A 96 0.04 6.12 1.84
C VAL A 96 0.51 7.35 2.59
N ASP A 97 0.81 8.44 1.88
CA ASP A 97 1.23 9.70 2.49
C ASP A 97 0.07 10.68 2.62
N LYS A 98 0.10 11.47 3.69
CA LYS A 98 -0.82 12.58 3.86
C LYS A 98 -0.26 13.81 3.17
N LEU A 99 -0.90 14.23 2.09
CA LEU A 99 -0.51 15.44 1.37
C LEU A 99 -1.25 16.68 1.90
N PRO A 100 -0.59 17.86 1.90
CA PRO A 100 -1.27 19.11 2.24
C PRO A 100 -2.41 19.40 1.27
N PRO A 101 -3.63 19.73 1.75
CA PRO A 101 -4.75 20.02 0.88
C PRO A 101 -4.48 21.17 -0.08
N GLY A 102 -4.76 20.97 -1.37
CA GLY A 102 -4.74 22.03 -2.38
C GLY A 102 -3.35 22.54 -2.76
N GLN A 103 -2.29 21.86 -2.36
CA GLN A 103 -0.91 22.19 -2.74
C GLN A 103 -0.26 21.00 -3.45
N PRO A 104 0.63 21.24 -4.44
CA PRO A 104 1.44 20.16 -4.98
C PRO A 104 2.41 19.64 -3.90
N PRO A 105 2.76 18.33 -3.93
CA PRO A 105 3.74 17.75 -3.03
C PRO A 105 5.05 18.52 -3.08
N GLN A 106 5.63 18.78 -1.90
CA GLN A 106 6.94 19.43 -1.76
C GLN A 106 7.97 18.45 -1.18
N ASP A 107 9.24 18.85 -1.18
CA ASP A 107 10.29 18.05 -0.57
C ASP A 107 9.97 17.80 0.92
N GLY A 108 9.81 16.52 1.27
CA GLY A 108 9.47 16.09 2.64
C GLY A 108 8.02 15.63 2.82
N ASP A 109 7.13 15.93 1.90
CA ASP A 109 5.69 15.62 2.02
C ASP A 109 5.34 14.13 1.86
N CYS A 110 6.27 13.32 1.33
CA CYS A 110 6.06 11.89 1.10
C CYS A 110 7.02 11.02 1.94
N PRO A 111 6.91 11.06 3.29
CA PRO A 111 7.83 10.32 4.17
C PRO A 111 7.75 8.81 3.97
N ILE A 112 6.57 8.25 3.70
CA ILE A 112 6.41 6.81 3.50
C ILE A 112 7.13 6.35 2.23
N HIS A 113 6.97 7.07 1.13
CA HIS A 113 7.72 6.79 -0.11
C HIS A 113 9.23 6.83 0.13
N ARG A 114 9.72 7.79 0.91
CA ARG A 114 11.15 7.96 1.22
C ARG A 114 11.72 6.86 2.10
N ILE A 115 10.91 6.23 2.93
CA ILE A 115 11.30 5.11 3.78
C ILE A 115 11.28 3.80 2.98
N VAL A 116 10.26 3.58 2.18
CA VAL A 116 9.94 2.27 1.60
C VAL A 116 10.63 2.03 0.26
N LEU A 117 10.59 3.02 -0.66
CA LEU A 117 11.10 2.83 -2.03
C LEU A 117 12.61 2.60 -2.13
N PRO A 118 13.49 3.22 -1.29
CA PRO A 118 14.93 2.92 -1.31
C PRO A 118 15.26 1.46 -1.00
N GLU A 119 14.37 0.75 -0.29
CA GLU A 119 14.50 -0.65 0.07
C GLU A 119 13.96 -1.61 -1.01
N ASN A 120 13.66 -1.08 -2.20
CA ASN A 120 13.05 -1.81 -3.31
C ASN A 120 11.74 -2.53 -2.94
N ILE A 121 10.93 -1.90 -2.09
CA ILE A 121 9.59 -2.34 -1.72
C ILE A 121 8.60 -1.44 -2.47
N PRO A 122 7.89 -1.94 -3.51
CA PRO A 122 6.90 -1.14 -4.22
C PRO A 122 5.71 -0.76 -3.34
N LEU A 123 5.16 0.43 -3.60
CA LEU A 123 3.87 0.89 -3.08
C LEU A 123 2.82 0.72 -4.19
N ILE A 124 1.71 0.06 -3.88
CA ILE A 124 0.59 -0.19 -4.79
C ILE A 124 -0.64 0.46 -4.16
N GLU A 125 -1.05 1.58 -4.70
CA GLU A 125 -2.06 2.43 -4.07
C GLU A 125 -3.40 2.38 -4.81
N ASN A 126 -4.46 2.80 -4.11
CA ASN A 126 -5.82 2.94 -4.65
C ASN A 126 -6.40 1.64 -5.24
N LEU A 127 -6.13 0.52 -4.60
CA LEU A 127 -6.74 -0.75 -4.97
C LEU A 127 -8.24 -0.76 -4.67
N THR A 128 -9.00 -1.48 -5.47
CA THR A 128 -10.44 -1.65 -5.30
C THR A 128 -10.84 -3.14 -5.32
N ASN A 129 -12.08 -3.44 -4.93
CA ASN A 129 -12.62 -4.80 -4.83
C ASN A 129 -11.88 -5.71 -3.83
N LEU A 130 -11.24 -5.15 -2.83
CA LEU A 130 -10.49 -5.90 -1.82
C LEU A 130 -11.41 -6.71 -0.89
N ASP A 131 -12.68 -6.36 -0.78
CA ASP A 131 -13.72 -7.12 -0.08
C ASP A 131 -13.77 -8.58 -0.50
N LYS A 132 -13.49 -8.86 -1.78
CA LYS A 132 -13.49 -10.20 -2.36
C LYS A 132 -12.34 -11.09 -1.89
N LEU A 133 -11.33 -10.50 -1.26
CA LEU A 133 -10.14 -11.20 -0.76
C LEU A 133 -10.16 -11.43 0.76
N VAL A 134 -11.14 -10.85 1.47
CA VAL A 134 -11.24 -10.99 2.92
C VAL A 134 -11.39 -12.46 3.32
N GLY A 135 -10.48 -12.92 4.20
CA GLY A 135 -10.46 -14.30 4.70
C GLY A 135 -10.01 -15.36 3.68
N ARG A 136 -9.42 -14.94 2.56
CA ARG A 136 -8.95 -15.83 1.51
C ARG A 136 -7.43 -15.86 1.41
N GLU A 137 -6.89 -16.99 0.99
CA GLU A 137 -5.53 -17.08 0.50
C GLU A 137 -5.49 -16.68 -0.97
N PHE A 138 -4.53 -15.86 -1.35
CA PHE A 138 -4.43 -15.33 -2.71
C PHE A 138 -3.01 -14.93 -3.09
N GLU A 139 -2.79 -14.82 -4.38
CA GLU A 139 -1.63 -14.12 -4.95
C GLU A 139 -2.11 -12.83 -5.63
N LEU A 140 -1.36 -11.76 -5.40
CA LEU A 140 -1.58 -10.47 -6.06
C LEU A 140 -0.59 -10.29 -7.22
N PHE A 141 -1.06 -9.71 -8.31
CA PHE A 141 -0.27 -9.31 -9.48
C PHE A 141 -0.65 -7.87 -9.80
N ALA A 142 0.31 -6.95 -9.67
CA ALA A 142 0.09 -5.52 -9.90
C ALA A 142 1.20 -4.95 -10.78
N LEU A 143 1.38 -5.55 -11.95
CA LEU A 143 2.46 -5.22 -12.88
C LEU A 143 2.26 -3.83 -13.48
N PRO A 144 3.19 -2.89 -13.24
CA PRO A 144 3.11 -1.54 -13.78
C PRO A 144 3.45 -1.51 -15.28
N ILE A 145 2.99 -0.48 -15.96
CA ILE A 145 3.45 -0.16 -17.31
C ILE A 145 4.95 0.20 -17.23
N LYS A 146 5.76 -0.41 -18.11
CA LYS A 146 7.20 -0.17 -18.15
C LYS A 146 7.49 1.19 -18.79
N ILE A 147 7.76 2.19 -17.96
CA ILE A 147 8.14 3.55 -18.40
C ILE A 147 9.63 3.73 -18.14
N HIS A 148 10.38 4.08 -19.17
CA HIS A 148 11.83 4.28 -19.07
C HIS A 148 12.15 5.39 -18.05
N GLN A 149 12.98 5.07 -17.07
CA GLN A 149 13.38 5.95 -15.97
C GLN A 149 12.18 6.55 -15.18
N GLY A 150 11.00 5.89 -15.23
CA GLY A 150 9.85 6.32 -14.45
C GLY A 150 9.98 5.99 -12.96
N ASP A 151 9.46 6.85 -12.11
CA ASP A 151 9.35 6.66 -10.66
C ASP A 151 8.08 5.90 -10.27
N GLY A 152 7.08 5.86 -11.14
CA GLY A 152 5.83 5.15 -10.97
C GLY A 152 5.06 5.00 -12.27
N ALA A 153 4.03 4.15 -12.26
CA ALA A 153 3.15 3.94 -13.41
C ALA A 153 1.80 3.35 -12.99
N ALA A 154 0.80 3.51 -13.85
CA ALA A 154 -0.46 2.81 -13.71
C ALA A 154 -0.25 1.30 -13.81
N ALA A 155 -0.96 0.54 -12.96
CA ALA A 155 -0.95 -0.92 -12.96
C ALA A 155 -2.36 -1.49 -13.04
N ARG A 156 -2.51 -2.62 -13.73
CA ARG A 156 -3.72 -3.44 -13.65
C ARG A 156 -3.50 -4.49 -12.56
N ALA A 157 -4.01 -4.21 -11.35
CA ALA A 157 -3.96 -5.18 -10.27
C ALA A 157 -5.02 -6.29 -10.47
N VAL A 158 -4.59 -7.54 -10.31
CA VAL A 158 -5.47 -8.71 -10.29
C VAL A 158 -5.05 -9.66 -9.18
N ALA A 159 -5.98 -10.41 -8.62
CA ALA A 159 -5.70 -11.43 -7.62
C ALA A 159 -6.17 -12.79 -8.09
N ARG A 160 -5.36 -13.82 -7.83
CA ARG A 160 -5.73 -15.23 -7.96
C ARG A 160 -6.04 -15.77 -6.57
N VAL A 161 -7.29 -16.12 -6.32
CA VAL A 161 -7.69 -16.84 -5.09
C VAL A 161 -7.24 -18.28 -5.21
N LEU A 162 -6.66 -18.83 -4.13
CA LEU A 162 -6.11 -20.19 -4.08
C LEU A 162 -7.10 -21.18 -3.49
#